data_86d8934ab61a148aad978fd3af4a7a08
#
_entry.id   86d8934ab61a148aad978fd3af4a7a08
#
_cell.length_a   1.000
_cell.length_b   1.000
_cell.length_c   1.000
_cell.angle_alpha   90.00
_cell.angle_beta   90.00
_cell.angle_gamma   90.00
#
_symmetry.space_group_name_H-M   'P 1'
#
loop_
_entity.id
_entity.type
_entity.pdbx_description
1 polymer ?
#
loop_
_entity_poly.entity_id
_entity_poly.type
_entity_poly.pdbx_seq_one_letter_code
_entity_poly.pdbx_strand_id
1 'polypeptide(L)'
;MCESRSWLYFTVLVVFVAQAAVAADVVPTEVDMPGTQPGEVGNLESPSRCDNCHAGYNNESTAVAGQGAPQDEPFTGWQGGPMANAGRDPIFWATLAIAEQDFDGAGDLCLRCHSQGGWYGGRSTPTDGSGLATSDSDGVDCDGCHLMTNSDNSEHVGVMVSPFIANCVADPLLPDKSCDSAGEGFYGNGMLSLWGGSEKMGPYADADARHPFLQSRFNRNVDFCGSCHDVSNPVVGDLAPNNGKQHKAPHVVSSQDYYNGVANLGGPREEKAAFNNPPYAYGIVERTFSEYKASALPTTRVSAFQTLPEDLRVVGGSLEVTYQAALAAGTEGDYADGEERFFSCQSCHMRPVTSAGANKNGLQIRPDLARHDHAGGNYWLVDMIQYQQAHSLLRFGEGVTDSHLAQLAAGRARAVEHLRQAASLVVDSDFLKIINLTGHKLITGYPEGRRMWLNIKWRGPGGALLREDGAYGPLFNENGEPVLVENPAGGPDVQVESILEPDSPNVRIYEAHYAITSEWAATLIASGKSPDLARSYDRPDDEVTMSLGEMASQPA
;
A
#
# COMPACT_ATOMS: atom_id res chain seq x y z
N MET A 1 -87.30 -29.09 -5.87
CA MET A 1 -86.19 -28.56 -4.98
C MET A 1 -84.92 -28.96 -5.57
N CYS A 2 -84.23 -28.05 -6.23
CA CYS A 2 -83.01 -28.26 -6.94
C CYS A 2 -81.92 -27.45 -6.21
N GLU A 3 -80.99 -28.09 -5.52
CA GLU A 3 -79.87 -27.44 -4.83
C GLU A 3 -78.74 -27.27 -5.82
N SER A 4 -78.37 -26.02 -6.11
CA SER A 4 -77.21 -25.66 -6.90
C SER A 4 -75.99 -25.62 -6.01
N ARG A 5 -75.00 -26.51 -6.26
CA ARG A 5 -73.69 -26.47 -5.66
C ARG A 5 -72.80 -25.56 -6.50
N SER A 6 -72.40 -24.40 -5.93
CA SER A 6 -71.41 -23.50 -6.48
C SER A 6 -70.00 -24.05 -6.15
N TRP A 7 -69.21 -24.33 -7.17
CA TRP A 7 -67.76 -24.64 -7.05
C TRP A 7 -66.98 -23.35 -7.13
N LEU A 8 -66.31 -22.99 -6.03
CA LEU A 8 -65.28 -21.94 -6.03
C LEU A 8 -64.00 -22.51 -6.61
N TYR A 9 -63.57 -22.01 -7.74
CA TYR A 9 -62.20 -22.26 -8.25
C TYR A 9 -61.26 -21.26 -7.61
N PHE A 10 -60.33 -21.78 -6.78
CA PHE A 10 -59.17 -21.02 -6.32
C PHE A 10 -58.10 -21.06 -7.43
N THR A 11 -57.88 -19.96 -8.10
CA THR A 11 -56.77 -19.79 -9.02
C THR A 11 -55.54 -19.44 -8.18
N VAL A 12 -54.60 -20.37 -7.97
CA VAL A 12 -53.32 -20.08 -7.37
C VAL A 12 -52.45 -19.41 -8.42
N LEU A 13 -52.22 -18.12 -8.24
CA LEU A 13 -51.27 -17.34 -9.04
C LEU A 13 -49.85 -17.68 -8.54
N VAL A 14 -49.14 -18.55 -9.24
CA VAL A 14 -47.70 -18.80 -8.97
C VAL A 14 -46.94 -17.64 -9.61
N VAL A 15 -46.50 -16.71 -8.77
CA VAL A 15 -45.59 -15.66 -9.20
C VAL A 15 -44.20 -16.28 -9.25
N PHE A 16 -43.69 -16.55 -10.45
CA PHE A 16 -42.30 -16.81 -10.66
C PHE A 16 -41.53 -15.51 -10.45
N VAL A 17 -40.90 -15.35 -9.31
CA VAL A 17 -39.84 -14.39 -9.14
C VAL A 17 -38.64 -14.94 -9.91
N ALA A 18 -38.43 -14.44 -11.12
CA ALA A 18 -37.16 -14.64 -11.80
C ALA A 18 -36.09 -13.97 -10.93
N GLN A 19 -35.32 -14.76 -10.20
CA GLN A 19 -34.05 -14.28 -9.69
C GLN A 19 -33.23 -13.92 -10.92
N ALA A 20 -33.00 -12.65 -11.14
CA ALA A 20 -31.96 -12.20 -12.03
C ALA A 20 -30.67 -12.90 -11.55
N ALA A 21 -30.10 -13.73 -12.37
CA ALA A 21 -28.75 -14.20 -12.14
C ALA A 21 -27.91 -12.93 -12.09
N VAL A 22 -27.35 -12.61 -10.92
CA VAL A 22 -26.32 -11.59 -10.81
C VAL A 22 -25.24 -12.06 -11.77
N ALA A 23 -25.00 -11.31 -12.84
CA ALA A 23 -23.88 -11.58 -13.71
C ALA A 23 -22.64 -11.56 -12.82
N ALA A 24 -21.76 -12.54 -12.97
CA ALA A 24 -20.49 -12.51 -12.29
C ALA A 24 -19.82 -11.15 -12.58
N ASP A 25 -19.34 -10.48 -11.55
CA ASP A 25 -18.69 -9.20 -11.70
C ASP A 25 -17.55 -9.34 -12.69
N VAL A 26 -17.55 -8.51 -13.71
CA VAL A 26 -16.52 -8.50 -14.74
C VAL A 26 -15.64 -7.30 -14.46
N VAL A 27 -14.35 -7.55 -14.29
CA VAL A 27 -13.37 -6.47 -14.09
C VAL A 27 -13.43 -5.51 -15.27
N PRO A 28 -13.66 -4.22 -15.04
CA PRO A 28 -13.66 -3.23 -16.10
C PRO A 28 -12.28 -3.10 -16.74
N THR A 29 -12.25 -2.87 -18.05
CA THR A 29 -10.99 -2.69 -18.79
C THR A 29 -10.14 -1.53 -18.28
N GLU A 30 -10.75 -0.54 -17.64
CA GLU A 30 -10.05 0.59 -17.04
C GLU A 30 -9.28 0.24 -15.76
N VAL A 31 -9.66 -0.83 -15.07
CA VAL A 31 -8.94 -1.34 -13.89
C VAL A 31 -8.04 -2.52 -14.21
N ASP A 32 -8.11 -3.02 -15.43
CA ASP A 32 -7.30 -4.12 -15.91
C ASP A 32 -5.92 -3.60 -16.33
N MET A 33 -4.96 -3.69 -15.40
CA MET A 33 -3.62 -3.11 -15.52
C MET A 33 -2.67 -4.03 -16.27
N PRO A 34 -1.65 -3.50 -16.97
CA PRO A 34 -0.58 -4.31 -17.56
C PRO A 34 0.25 -5.05 -16.50
N GLY A 35 1.17 -5.85 -16.99
CA GLY A 35 2.02 -6.73 -16.18
C GLY A 35 1.50 -8.16 -16.17
N THR A 36 2.00 -8.95 -15.25
CA THR A 36 1.60 -10.36 -15.10
C THR A 36 0.15 -10.45 -14.65
N GLN A 37 -0.62 -11.30 -15.33
CA GLN A 37 -2.05 -11.47 -15.13
C GLN A 37 -2.40 -12.74 -14.33
N PRO A 38 -3.64 -12.86 -13.81
CA PRO A 38 -4.11 -14.06 -13.15
C PRO A 38 -3.94 -15.31 -14.04
N GLY A 39 -3.38 -16.37 -13.46
CA GLY A 39 -3.16 -17.64 -14.15
C GLY A 39 -1.91 -17.69 -15.04
N GLU A 40 -1.16 -16.60 -15.19
CA GLU A 40 0.08 -16.60 -15.96
C GLU A 40 1.29 -17.13 -15.16
N VAL A 41 1.21 -17.15 -13.84
CA VAL A 41 2.22 -17.74 -12.95
C VAL A 41 1.66 -18.95 -12.22
N GLY A 42 2.42 -20.05 -12.26
CA GLY A 42 2.05 -21.29 -11.57
C GLY A 42 3.06 -21.73 -10.50
N ASN A 43 4.03 -20.88 -10.19
CA ASN A 43 5.18 -21.21 -9.32
C ASN A 43 5.18 -20.46 -7.99
N LEU A 44 4.07 -19.81 -7.61
CA LEU A 44 3.91 -19.16 -6.32
C LEU A 44 3.85 -20.22 -5.21
N GLU A 45 4.67 -20.04 -4.19
CA GLU A 45 4.76 -20.93 -3.04
C GLU A 45 4.23 -20.24 -1.78
N SER A 46 3.51 -20.98 -0.94
CA SER A 46 3.09 -20.47 0.35
C SER A 46 4.30 -20.06 1.20
N PRO A 47 4.24 -18.93 1.93
CA PRO A 47 5.29 -18.51 2.85
C PRO A 47 5.72 -19.56 3.86
N SER A 48 4.83 -20.48 4.24
CA SER A 48 5.12 -21.61 5.13
C SER A 48 6.19 -22.58 4.59
N ARG A 49 6.56 -22.47 3.30
CA ARG A 49 7.69 -23.23 2.75
C ARG A 49 9.04 -22.54 2.98
N CYS A 50 9.00 -21.23 3.22
CA CYS A 50 10.18 -20.40 3.41
C CYS A 50 10.65 -20.42 4.88
N ASP A 51 9.73 -20.59 5.84
CA ASP A 51 9.99 -20.53 7.27
C ASP A 51 11.08 -21.51 7.75
N ASN A 52 11.14 -22.71 7.15
CA ASN A 52 12.11 -23.75 7.51
C ASN A 52 13.57 -23.28 7.44
N CYS A 53 13.86 -22.33 6.55
CA CYS A 53 15.21 -21.80 6.36
C CYS A 53 15.32 -20.33 6.77
N HIS A 54 14.23 -19.57 6.71
CA HIS A 54 14.22 -18.13 6.96
C HIS A 54 13.63 -17.74 8.31
N ALA A 55 13.44 -18.71 9.23
CA ALA A 55 13.03 -18.52 10.62
C ALA A 55 13.76 -19.49 11.57
N GLY A 56 13.70 -19.19 12.87
CA GLY A 56 14.07 -20.10 13.96
C GLY A 56 15.56 -20.32 14.20
N TYR A 57 16.46 -19.49 13.63
CA TYR A 57 17.91 -19.65 13.77
C TYR A 57 18.58 -18.59 14.65
N ASN A 58 17.93 -17.49 14.96
CA ASN A 58 18.42 -16.43 15.86
C ASN A 58 17.80 -16.53 17.27
N ASN A 59 17.66 -17.71 17.82
CA ASN A 59 17.15 -17.85 19.18
C ASN A 59 18.26 -17.71 20.23
N GLU A 60 17.91 -17.40 21.48
CA GLU A 60 18.87 -17.17 22.56
C GLU A 60 19.83 -18.35 22.80
N SER A 61 19.40 -19.57 22.48
CA SER A 61 20.18 -20.79 22.68
C SER A 61 21.14 -21.10 21.51
N THR A 62 20.91 -20.52 20.33
CA THR A 62 21.70 -20.73 19.11
C THR A 62 22.40 -19.46 18.66
N ALA A 63 22.18 -18.32 19.33
CA ALA A 63 22.78 -17.04 18.98
C ALA A 63 24.31 -17.15 18.98
N VAL A 64 24.89 -17.09 17.79
CA VAL A 64 26.31 -16.82 17.61
C VAL A 64 26.51 -15.33 17.88
N ALA A 65 27.53 -14.97 18.62
CA ALA A 65 27.83 -13.57 18.91
C ALA A 65 27.89 -12.76 17.60
N GLY A 66 27.03 -11.76 17.47
CA GLY A 66 26.87 -10.92 16.26
C GLY A 66 25.78 -11.36 15.29
N GLN A 67 25.02 -12.41 15.56
CA GLN A 67 23.78 -12.70 14.85
C GLN A 67 22.64 -11.84 15.42
N GLY A 68 21.69 -11.46 14.55
CA GLY A 68 20.53 -10.65 14.92
C GLY A 68 19.58 -11.34 15.90
N ALA A 69 18.58 -10.62 16.33
CA ALA A 69 17.49 -11.15 17.14
C ALA A 69 16.51 -11.97 16.27
N PRO A 70 15.61 -12.78 16.87
CA PRO A 70 14.61 -13.55 16.10
C PRO A 70 13.80 -12.71 15.11
N GLN A 71 13.42 -11.49 15.48
CA GLN A 71 12.69 -10.56 14.60
C GLN A 71 13.51 -10.04 13.42
N ASP A 72 14.81 -10.30 13.36
CA ASP A 72 15.69 -9.93 12.24
C ASP A 72 15.76 -11.05 11.19
N GLU A 73 15.16 -12.20 11.46
CA GLU A 73 14.98 -13.27 10.49
C GLU A 73 13.93 -12.88 9.46
N PRO A 74 14.14 -13.13 8.16
CA PRO A 74 13.22 -12.67 7.11
C PRO A 74 11.77 -13.07 7.34
N PHE A 75 11.48 -14.36 7.55
CA PHE A 75 10.11 -14.82 7.74
C PHE A 75 9.50 -14.30 9.06
N THR A 76 10.26 -14.34 10.15
CA THR A 76 9.78 -13.91 11.48
C THR A 76 9.48 -12.41 11.49
N GLY A 77 10.32 -11.59 10.87
CA GLY A 77 10.11 -10.15 10.70
C GLY A 77 8.86 -9.86 9.85
N TRP A 78 8.77 -10.50 8.68
CA TRP A 78 7.67 -10.37 7.74
C TRP A 78 6.32 -10.74 8.37
N GLN A 79 6.22 -11.87 9.08
CA GLN A 79 4.98 -12.37 9.67
C GLN A 79 4.31 -11.36 10.61
N GLY A 80 5.11 -10.55 11.33
CA GLY A 80 4.62 -9.48 12.19
C GLY A 80 4.39 -8.14 11.48
N GLY A 81 4.71 -8.05 10.20
CA GLY A 81 4.65 -6.82 9.42
C GLY A 81 3.27 -6.56 8.79
N PRO A 82 3.00 -5.30 8.40
CA PRO A 82 1.72 -4.94 7.79
C PRO A 82 1.50 -5.61 6.43
N MET A 83 2.53 -5.84 5.63
CA MET A 83 2.39 -6.47 4.31
C MET A 83 1.90 -7.90 4.41
N ALA A 84 2.43 -8.71 5.35
CA ALA A 84 1.96 -10.07 5.60
C ALA A 84 0.51 -10.13 6.06
N ASN A 85 0.00 -9.04 6.60
CA ASN A 85 -1.33 -8.96 7.19
C ASN A 85 -2.29 -8.07 6.37
N ALA A 86 -1.91 -7.67 5.16
CA ALA A 86 -2.72 -6.82 4.31
C ALA A 86 -4.07 -7.47 3.96
N GLY A 87 -4.11 -8.78 3.79
CA GLY A 87 -5.36 -9.54 3.59
C GLY A 87 -6.20 -9.71 4.86
N ARG A 88 -5.62 -9.44 6.05
CA ARG A 88 -6.34 -9.51 7.35
C ARG A 88 -6.79 -8.14 7.84
N ASP A 89 -6.44 -7.08 7.14
CA ASP A 89 -6.73 -5.71 7.55
C ASP A 89 -8.23 -5.38 7.43
N PRO A 90 -8.93 -5.14 8.56
CA PRO A 90 -10.36 -4.85 8.52
C PRO A 90 -10.68 -3.48 7.90
N ILE A 91 -9.76 -2.51 7.96
CA ILE A 91 -9.95 -1.21 7.31
C ILE A 91 -9.86 -1.37 5.80
N PHE A 92 -8.92 -2.19 5.32
CA PHE A 92 -8.86 -2.53 3.90
C PHE A 92 -10.19 -3.11 3.40
N TRP A 93 -10.75 -4.08 4.10
CA TRP A 93 -12.02 -4.70 3.70
C TRP A 93 -13.19 -3.72 3.74
N ALA A 94 -13.23 -2.83 4.71
CA ALA A 94 -14.23 -1.76 4.76
C ALA A 94 -14.09 -0.80 3.57
N THR A 95 -12.86 -0.41 3.24
CA THR A 95 -12.56 0.47 2.10
C THR A 95 -12.89 -0.20 0.78
N LEU A 96 -12.57 -1.49 0.62
CA LEU A 96 -12.91 -2.27 -0.58
C LEU A 96 -14.43 -2.34 -0.77
N ALA A 97 -15.19 -2.57 0.32
CA ALA A 97 -16.64 -2.59 0.24
C ALA A 97 -17.24 -1.25 -0.21
N ILE A 98 -16.64 -0.12 0.21
CA ILE A 98 -17.04 1.21 -0.25
C ILE A 98 -16.68 1.37 -1.74
N ALA A 99 -15.47 0.97 -2.14
CA ALA A 99 -15.03 1.07 -3.53
C ALA A 99 -15.92 0.24 -4.48
N GLU A 100 -16.31 -0.98 -4.07
CA GLU A 100 -17.25 -1.81 -4.82
C GLU A 100 -18.66 -1.22 -4.88
N GLN A 101 -19.08 -0.52 -3.83
CA GLN A 101 -20.37 0.20 -3.84
C GLN A 101 -20.35 1.37 -4.82
N ASP A 102 -19.23 2.07 -4.93
CA ASP A 102 -19.08 3.22 -5.80
C ASP A 102 -18.87 2.81 -7.26
N PHE A 103 -18.23 1.65 -7.46
CA PHE A 103 -17.88 1.17 -8.79
C PHE A 103 -17.72 -0.36 -8.81
N ASP A 104 -18.60 -1.05 -9.53
CA ASP A 104 -18.54 -2.50 -9.71
C ASP A 104 -17.17 -2.94 -10.32
N GLY A 105 -16.50 -3.87 -9.65
CA GLY A 105 -15.23 -4.40 -10.09
C GLY A 105 -13.99 -3.63 -9.60
N ALA A 106 -14.17 -2.56 -8.82
CA ALA A 106 -13.06 -1.78 -8.28
C ALA A 106 -12.14 -2.59 -7.37
N GLY A 107 -12.68 -3.59 -6.68
CA GLY A 107 -11.94 -4.42 -5.73
C GLY A 107 -10.84 -5.27 -6.37
N ASP A 108 -10.93 -5.57 -7.65
CA ASP A 108 -9.84 -6.31 -8.35
C ASP A 108 -8.51 -5.56 -8.24
N LEU A 109 -8.52 -4.24 -8.47
CA LEU A 109 -7.34 -3.40 -8.28
C LEU A 109 -6.80 -3.47 -6.85
N CYS A 110 -7.69 -3.48 -5.86
CA CYS A 110 -7.33 -3.56 -4.45
C CYS A 110 -6.68 -4.91 -4.12
N LEU A 111 -7.32 -6.00 -4.54
CA LEU A 111 -6.88 -7.39 -4.28
C LEU A 111 -5.52 -7.70 -4.89
N ARG A 112 -5.16 -7.05 -6.00
CA ARG A 112 -3.88 -7.22 -6.68
C ARG A 112 -2.68 -6.95 -5.76
N CYS A 113 -2.82 -6.04 -4.80
CA CYS A 113 -1.79 -5.72 -3.82
C CYS A 113 -2.06 -6.33 -2.44
N HIS A 114 -3.33 -6.40 -2.02
CA HIS A 114 -3.67 -6.82 -0.66
C HIS A 114 -3.87 -8.32 -0.48
N SER A 115 -3.99 -9.08 -1.57
CA SER A 115 -4.09 -10.54 -1.59
C SER A 115 -3.48 -11.10 -2.87
N GLN A 116 -2.18 -10.89 -3.05
CA GLN A 116 -1.46 -11.20 -4.29
C GLN A 116 -1.61 -12.66 -4.72
N GLY A 117 -1.39 -13.60 -3.80
CA GLY A 117 -1.56 -15.03 -4.10
C GLY A 117 -2.96 -15.39 -4.58
N GLY A 118 -3.98 -14.77 -4.00
CA GLY A 118 -5.38 -14.90 -4.43
C GLY A 118 -5.62 -14.31 -5.81
N TRP A 119 -5.11 -13.11 -6.04
CA TRP A 119 -5.26 -12.41 -7.31
C TRP A 119 -4.58 -13.16 -8.46
N TYR A 120 -3.29 -13.51 -8.32
CA TYR A 120 -2.58 -14.30 -9.34
C TYR A 120 -3.15 -15.70 -9.55
N GLY A 121 -3.74 -16.29 -8.51
CA GLY A 121 -4.46 -17.55 -8.57
C GLY A 121 -5.85 -17.45 -9.24
N GLY A 122 -6.24 -16.28 -9.74
CA GLY A 122 -7.52 -16.05 -10.41
C GLY A 122 -8.73 -16.07 -9.49
N ARG A 123 -8.54 -15.82 -8.20
CA ARG A 123 -9.60 -15.83 -7.17
C ARG A 123 -10.07 -14.42 -6.77
N SER A 124 -9.70 -13.39 -7.51
CA SER A 124 -10.18 -12.03 -7.31
C SER A 124 -11.55 -11.76 -7.91
N THR A 125 -12.18 -12.74 -8.52
CA THR A 125 -13.55 -12.63 -9.05
C THR A 125 -14.45 -13.63 -8.32
N PRO A 126 -15.53 -13.14 -7.65
CA PRO A 126 -16.02 -11.76 -7.54
C PRO A 126 -15.03 -10.81 -6.87
N THR A 127 -15.07 -9.53 -7.29
CA THR A 127 -14.09 -8.52 -6.89
C THR A 127 -14.27 -8.00 -5.45
N ASP A 128 -15.35 -8.38 -4.80
CA ASP A 128 -15.60 -8.19 -3.36
C ASP A 128 -14.72 -9.07 -2.45
N GLY A 129 -13.87 -9.91 -3.06
CA GLY A 129 -12.99 -10.86 -2.38
C GLY A 129 -13.68 -12.12 -1.87
N SER A 130 -14.95 -12.38 -2.23
CA SER A 130 -15.66 -13.61 -1.82
C SER A 130 -15.11 -14.87 -2.47
N GLY A 131 -14.37 -14.75 -3.58
CA GLY A 131 -13.70 -15.85 -4.26
C GLY A 131 -12.38 -16.29 -3.63
N LEU A 132 -11.83 -15.52 -2.68
CA LEU A 132 -10.56 -15.82 -2.04
C LEU A 132 -10.65 -17.02 -1.11
N ALA A 133 -9.56 -17.78 -1.03
CA ALA A 133 -9.40 -18.90 -0.12
C ALA A 133 -8.68 -18.47 1.17
N THR A 134 -8.73 -19.29 2.21
CA THR A 134 -8.04 -19.04 3.49
C THR A 134 -6.53 -18.83 3.31
N SER A 135 -5.91 -19.56 2.38
CA SER A 135 -4.49 -19.40 2.02
C SER A 135 -4.14 -18.02 1.46
N ASP A 136 -5.13 -17.24 1.04
CA ASP A 136 -4.92 -15.93 0.43
C ASP A 136 -4.84 -14.80 1.47
N SER A 137 -4.89 -15.14 2.75
CA SER A 137 -4.82 -14.19 3.87
C SER A 137 -3.42 -13.58 4.09
N ASP A 138 -2.38 -14.14 3.47
CA ASP A 138 -0.98 -13.74 3.70
C ASP A 138 -0.57 -12.41 3.04
N GLY A 139 -1.52 -11.71 2.42
CA GLY A 139 -1.30 -10.37 1.88
C GLY A 139 -0.27 -10.35 0.76
N VAL A 140 0.83 -9.61 0.99
CA VAL A 140 2.02 -9.62 0.13
C VAL A 140 3.00 -10.63 0.68
N ASP A 141 3.16 -11.73 -0.02
CA ASP A 141 3.96 -12.86 0.41
C ASP A 141 5.43 -12.81 -0.08
N CYS A 142 6.19 -13.85 0.26
CA CYS A 142 7.60 -13.94 -0.11
C CYS A 142 7.78 -13.92 -1.63
N ASP A 143 6.99 -14.68 -2.35
CA ASP A 143 7.08 -14.80 -3.80
C ASP A 143 6.58 -13.56 -4.52
N GLY A 144 5.61 -12.85 -3.97
CA GLY A 144 5.17 -11.56 -4.48
C GLY A 144 6.32 -10.56 -4.64
N CYS A 145 7.30 -10.62 -3.71
CA CYS A 145 8.51 -9.81 -3.78
C CYS A 145 9.67 -10.52 -4.49
N HIS A 146 9.93 -11.79 -4.17
CA HIS A 146 11.11 -12.50 -4.64
C HIS A 146 10.96 -13.13 -6.03
N LEU A 147 9.85 -12.93 -6.72
CA LEU A 147 9.67 -13.20 -8.15
C LEU A 147 9.49 -11.90 -8.96
N MET A 148 9.40 -10.73 -8.32
CA MET A 148 9.19 -9.47 -9.01
C MET A 148 10.44 -9.07 -9.79
N THR A 149 10.25 -8.77 -11.08
CA THR A 149 11.27 -8.22 -11.97
C THR A 149 10.99 -6.73 -12.23
N ASN A 150 12.01 -6.02 -12.68
CA ASN A 150 11.81 -4.65 -13.18
C ASN A 150 10.87 -4.68 -14.39
N SER A 151 9.77 -3.97 -14.29
CA SER A 151 8.72 -3.97 -15.32
C SER A 151 9.14 -3.31 -16.62
N ASP A 152 10.06 -2.36 -16.56
CA ASP A 152 10.53 -1.60 -17.72
C ASP A 152 11.80 -2.17 -18.33
N ASN A 153 12.78 -2.42 -17.48
CA ASN A 153 14.13 -2.78 -17.89
C ASN A 153 14.62 -3.92 -17.00
N SER A 154 14.02 -5.09 -17.18
CA SER A 154 14.46 -6.28 -16.44
C SER A 154 15.85 -6.70 -16.89
N GLU A 155 16.77 -6.83 -15.95
CA GLU A 155 18.09 -7.46 -16.17
C GLU A 155 18.00 -8.92 -16.61
N HIS A 156 16.81 -9.51 -16.54
CA HIS A 156 16.51 -10.89 -16.97
C HIS A 156 15.67 -10.97 -18.25
N VAL A 157 15.58 -9.87 -19.01
CA VAL A 157 14.93 -9.88 -20.33
C VAL A 157 15.55 -10.98 -21.22
N GLY A 158 14.70 -11.74 -21.88
CA GLY A 158 15.11 -12.86 -22.74
C GLY A 158 15.22 -14.21 -22.04
N VAL A 159 15.24 -14.24 -20.69
CA VAL A 159 15.14 -15.49 -19.91
C VAL A 159 13.83 -15.58 -19.12
N MET A 160 13.03 -14.53 -19.14
CA MET A 160 11.69 -14.52 -18.55
C MET A 160 10.77 -15.47 -19.30
N VAL A 161 9.93 -16.16 -18.54
CA VAL A 161 8.93 -17.07 -19.12
C VAL A 161 7.84 -16.26 -19.81
N SER A 162 7.55 -16.59 -21.08
CA SER A 162 6.38 -16.03 -21.77
C SER A 162 5.10 -16.50 -21.05
N PRO A 163 4.09 -15.65 -20.86
CA PRO A 163 3.84 -14.39 -21.56
C PRO A 163 4.27 -13.13 -20.83
N PHE A 164 5.23 -13.18 -19.92
CA PHE A 164 5.66 -11.98 -19.19
C PHE A 164 6.09 -10.88 -20.14
N ILE A 165 5.54 -9.71 -19.92
CA ILE A 165 5.91 -8.48 -20.60
C ILE A 165 6.19 -7.40 -19.55
N ALA A 166 7.05 -6.47 -19.91
CA ALA A 166 7.23 -5.27 -19.12
C ALA A 166 5.95 -4.41 -19.14
N ASN A 167 5.77 -3.56 -18.15
CA ASN A 167 4.62 -2.66 -18.09
C ASN A 167 4.61 -1.63 -19.23
N CYS A 168 5.73 -1.33 -19.80
CA CYS A 168 5.81 -0.56 -21.02
C CYS A 168 5.36 -1.42 -22.20
N VAL A 169 4.54 -0.87 -23.06
CA VAL A 169 4.12 -1.56 -24.28
C VAL A 169 5.07 -1.20 -25.41
N ALA A 170 5.77 -2.20 -25.93
CA ALA A 170 6.39 -2.08 -27.24
C ALA A 170 5.25 -2.05 -28.26
N ASP A 171 4.95 -0.89 -28.83
CA ASP A 171 4.01 -0.77 -29.92
C ASP A 171 4.74 -1.16 -31.21
N PRO A 172 4.32 -2.27 -31.89
CA PRO A 172 4.93 -2.64 -33.17
C PRO A 172 4.77 -1.58 -34.26
N LEU A 173 3.80 -0.67 -34.11
CA LEU A 173 3.56 0.45 -35.01
C LEU A 173 4.38 1.71 -34.64
N LEU A 174 4.96 1.72 -33.47
CA LEU A 174 5.78 2.79 -32.93
C LEU A 174 7.07 2.20 -32.34
N PRO A 175 7.95 1.64 -33.17
CA PRO A 175 9.14 0.92 -32.72
C PRO A 175 10.11 1.77 -31.89
N ASP A 176 9.99 3.09 -31.96
CA ASP A 176 10.78 4.03 -31.15
C ASP A 176 10.25 4.23 -29.73
N LYS A 177 9.05 3.74 -29.41
CA LYS A 177 8.54 3.63 -28.04
C LYS A 177 9.00 2.28 -27.45
N SER A 178 10.30 2.14 -27.32
CA SER A 178 10.84 0.98 -26.61
C SER A 178 10.56 1.13 -25.12
N CYS A 179 10.36 0.00 -24.47
CA CYS A 179 10.26 -0.09 -23.02
C CYS A 179 11.46 0.52 -22.28
N ASP A 180 12.58 0.61 -22.97
CA ASP A 180 13.85 1.13 -22.47
C ASP A 180 14.04 2.62 -22.75
N SER A 181 13.07 3.30 -23.40
CA SER A 181 13.14 4.74 -23.46
C SER A 181 13.07 5.24 -22.03
N ALA A 182 13.96 6.16 -21.69
CA ALA A 182 14.13 6.75 -20.36
C ALA A 182 12.88 7.46 -19.78
N GLY A 183 11.72 7.22 -20.34
CA GLY A 183 10.44 7.43 -19.71
C GLY A 183 10.34 6.43 -18.57
N GLU A 184 9.96 6.89 -17.45
CA GLU A 184 9.64 6.08 -16.30
C GLU A 184 8.66 4.98 -16.70
N GLY A 185 8.88 3.80 -16.18
CA GLY A 185 7.96 2.71 -16.34
C GLY A 185 6.60 2.92 -15.73
N PHE A 186 5.72 2.00 -15.98
CA PHE A 186 4.40 2.02 -15.41
C PHE A 186 4.44 1.44 -13.99
N TYR A 187 5.13 2.12 -13.08
CA TYR A 187 5.12 1.78 -11.66
C TYR A 187 3.85 2.32 -11.02
N GLY A 188 3.36 1.62 -10.03
CA GLY A 188 2.10 1.94 -9.38
C GLY A 188 0.95 1.05 -9.85
N ASN A 189 -0.19 1.17 -9.21
CA ASN A 189 -1.41 0.41 -9.46
C ASN A 189 -1.22 -1.11 -9.51
N GLY A 190 -0.15 -1.65 -8.88
CA GLY A 190 0.16 -3.07 -8.92
C GLY A 190 0.55 -3.58 -10.31
N MET A 191 1.07 -2.72 -11.19
CA MET A 191 1.57 -3.13 -12.51
C MET A 191 2.90 -3.87 -12.37
N LEU A 192 2.82 -5.13 -11.95
CA LEU A 192 3.94 -5.99 -11.62
C LEU A 192 4.26 -6.94 -12.76
N SER A 193 5.56 -7.20 -12.97
CA SER A 193 6.04 -8.29 -13.83
C SER A 193 6.72 -9.33 -12.96
N LEU A 194 6.25 -10.58 -12.99
CA LEU A 194 6.79 -11.67 -12.20
C LEU A 194 7.65 -12.61 -13.05
N TRP A 195 8.68 -13.14 -12.41
CA TRP A 195 9.51 -14.20 -12.96
C TRP A 195 8.76 -15.54 -12.95
N GLY A 196 8.65 -16.17 -14.09
CA GLY A 196 7.94 -17.45 -14.23
C GLY A 196 8.79 -18.68 -13.97
N GLY A 197 10.10 -18.52 -13.71
CA GLY A 197 11.01 -19.61 -13.35
C GLY A 197 10.95 -19.95 -11.86
N SER A 198 11.81 -20.87 -11.43
CA SER A 198 11.90 -21.34 -10.03
C SER A 198 12.89 -20.56 -9.20
N GLU A 199 13.66 -19.67 -9.83
CA GLU A 199 14.67 -18.87 -9.17
C GLU A 199 14.00 -17.78 -8.32
N LYS A 200 14.43 -17.66 -7.08
CA LYS A 200 14.06 -16.51 -6.24
C LYS A 200 15.09 -15.40 -6.43
N MET A 201 14.62 -14.16 -6.41
CA MET A 201 15.45 -12.98 -6.65
C MET A 201 15.81 -12.27 -5.35
N GLY A 202 16.95 -11.61 -5.35
CA GLY A 202 17.38 -10.81 -4.21
C GLY A 202 18.57 -9.92 -4.56
N PRO A 203 18.92 -8.95 -3.70
CA PRO A 203 19.86 -7.89 -4.06
C PRO A 203 21.35 -8.31 -4.03
N TYR A 204 21.69 -9.43 -3.43
CA TYR A 204 23.09 -9.79 -3.15
C TYR A 204 23.68 -10.68 -4.22
N ALA A 205 24.77 -10.24 -4.86
CA ALA A 205 25.50 -11.00 -5.88
C ALA A 205 26.18 -12.27 -5.34
N ASP A 206 26.51 -12.27 -4.06
CA ASP A 206 27.21 -13.35 -3.34
C ASP A 206 26.27 -14.21 -2.48
N ALA A 207 24.97 -14.22 -2.81
CA ALA A 207 24.02 -15.06 -2.10
C ALA A 207 24.31 -16.55 -2.35
N ASP A 208 24.43 -17.32 -1.26
CA ASP A 208 24.61 -18.77 -1.29
C ASP A 208 23.30 -19.45 -0.84
N ALA A 209 22.32 -19.52 -1.74
CA ALA A 209 21.01 -20.09 -1.49
C ALA A 209 20.99 -21.62 -1.61
N ARG A 210 19.99 -22.27 -0.98
CA ARG A 210 19.72 -23.71 -1.16
C ARG A 210 18.73 -23.99 -2.31
N HIS A 211 18.08 -22.97 -2.79
CA HIS A 211 17.19 -22.99 -3.95
C HIS A 211 17.82 -22.22 -5.11
N PRO A 212 17.35 -22.38 -6.35
CA PRO A 212 17.77 -21.53 -7.45
C PRO A 212 17.61 -20.06 -7.12
N PHE A 213 18.57 -19.24 -7.53
CA PHE A 213 18.65 -17.83 -7.17
C PHE A 213 19.20 -17.02 -8.34
N LEU A 214 18.64 -15.83 -8.53
CA LEU A 214 19.16 -14.79 -9.42
C LEU A 214 19.35 -13.50 -8.63
N GLN A 215 20.50 -12.85 -8.82
CA GLN A 215 20.64 -11.49 -8.32
C GLN A 215 19.69 -10.56 -9.08
N SER A 216 18.98 -9.70 -8.35
CA SER A 216 18.21 -8.62 -8.93
C SER A 216 18.49 -7.31 -8.20
N ARG A 217 18.98 -6.33 -8.94
CA ARG A 217 19.21 -4.97 -8.43
C ARG A 217 17.89 -4.24 -8.20
N PHE A 218 16.82 -4.69 -8.85
CA PHE A 218 15.49 -4.13 -8.66
C PHE A 218 15.00 -4.26 -7.21
N ASN A 219 15.35 -5.34 -6.51
CA ASN A 219 14.97 -5.52 -5.10
C ASN A 219 15.51 -4.44 -4.15
N ARG A 220 16.44 -3.61 -4.57
CA ARG A 220 16.99 -2.48 -3.81
C ARG A 220 16.66 -1.11 -4.40
N ASN A 221 15.88 -1.08 -5.49
CA ASN A 221 15.39 0.13 -6.12
C ASN A 221 14.10 0.61 -5.45
N VAL A 222 13.87 1.91 -5.45
CA VAL A 222 12.63 2.52 -4.95
C VAL A 222 11.42 2.15 -5.82
N ASP A 223 11.63 1.97 -7.12
CA ASP A 223 10.59 1.59 -8.08
C ASP A 223 9.98 0.22 -7.78
N PHE A 224 10.75 -0.65 -7.09
CA PHE A 224 10.24 -1.92 -6.55
C PHE A 224 9.05 -1.71 -5.61
N CYS A 225 9.18 -0.78 -4.66
CA CYS A 225 8.10 -0.43 -3.74
C CYS A 225 7.01 0.38 -4.45
N GLY A 226 7.42 1.26 -5.37
CA GLY A 226 6.53 2.09 -6.17
C GLY A 226 5.53 1.30 -7.00
N SER A 227 5.85 0.06 -7.35
CA SER A 227 4.93 -0.81 -8.10
C SER A 227 3.57 -1.00 -7.41
N CYS A 228 3.52 -0.94 -6.08
CA CYS A 228 2.29 -1.03 -5.28
C CYS A 228 1.96 0.29 -4.56
N HIS A 229 2.97 1.06 -4.14
CA HIS A 229 2.80 2.22 -3.27
C HIS A 229 2.64 3.55 -4.05
N ASP A 230 1.87 3.50 -5.13
CA ASP A 230 1.35 4.65 -5.86
C ASP A 230 0.09 4.22 -6.61
N VAL A 231 -1.07 4.50 -6.05
CA VAL A 231 -2.34 3.95 -6.52
C VAL A 231 -3.32 5.06 -6.83
N SER A 232 -3.91 4.97 -8.01
CA SER A 232 -5.07 5.75 -8.44
C SER A 232 -6.19 4.82 -8.87
N ASN A 233 -7.41 5.16 -8.54
CA ASN A 233 -8.56 4.54 -9.16
C ASN A 233 -8.74 5.11 -10.58
N PRO A 234 -8.59 4.30 -11.64
CA PRO A 234 -8.69 4.79 -13.02
C PRO A 234 -10.12 5.13 -13.44
N VAL A 235 -11.11 4.82 -12.62
CA VAL A 235 -12.52 4.93 -12.96
C VAL A 235 -13.25 5.77 -11.91
N VAL A 236 -12.89 7.03 -11.81
CA VAL A 236 -13.46 7.92 -10.80
C VAL A 236 -14.53 8.80 -11.42
N GLY A 237 -15.73 8.28 -11.52
CA GLY A 237 -16.91 9.04 -11.90
C GLY A 237 -16.69 9.92 -13.14
N ASP A 238 -17.26 11.08 -13.14
CA ASP A 238 -17.22 12.02 -14.26
C ASP A 238 -15.92 12.85 -14.38
N LEU A 239 -14.99 12.67 -13.47
CA LEU A 239 -13.66 13.24 -13.57
C LEU A 239 -12.69 12.36 -14.37
N ALA A 240 -13.03 11.09 -14.61
CA ALA A 240 -12.26 10.25 -15.50
C ALA A 240 -12.39 10.72 -16.97
N PRO A 241 -11.37 10.47 -17.83
CA PRO A 241 -11.40 10.93 -19.23
C PRO A 241 -12.64 10.50 -20.00
N ASN A 242 -13.17 9.35 -19.74
CA ASN A 242 -14.36 8.77 -20.39
C ASN A 242 -15.62 8.83 -19.51
N ASN A 243 -15.66 9.65 -18.49
CA ASN A 243 -16.70 9.73 -17.48
C ASN A 243 -16.90 8.42 -16.70
N GLY A 244 -15.84 7.67 -16.46
CA GLY A 244 -15.92 6.38 -15.80
C GLY A 244 -16.56 5.27 -16.63
N LYS A 245 -16.73 5.46 -17.93
CA LYS A 245 -17.29 4.46 -18.82
C LYS A 245 -16.19 3.63 -19.46
N GLN A 246 -16.45 2.37 -19.63
CA GLN A 246 -15.60 1.50 -20.41
C GLN A 246 -15.71 1.83 -21.90
N HIS A 247 -14.60 1.79 -22.61
CA HIS A 247 -14.59 2.08 -24.04
C HIS A 247 -15.23 0.98 -24.86
N LYS A 248 -15.09 -0.28 -24.43
CA LYS A 248 -15.65 -1.45 -25.09
C LYS A 248 -16.20 -2.45 -24.08
N ALA A 249 -16.80 -3.50 -24.60
CA ALA A 249 -17.23 -4.62 -23.78
C ALA A 249 -16.05 -5.11 -22.91
N PRO A 250 -16.31 -5.39 -21.63
CA PRO A 250 -15.28 -5.88 -20.72
C PRO A 250 -14.68 -7.18 -21.26
N HIS A 251 -13.40 -7.29 -21.17
CA HIS A 251 -12.68 -8.54 -21.38
C HIS A 251 -11.47 -8.57 -20.45
N VAL A 252 -11.10 -9.74 -20.06
CA VAL A 252 -9.88 -9.92 -19.29
C VAL A 252 -8.71 -9.66 -20.23
N VAL A 253 -7.80 -8.82 -19.80
CA VAL A 253 -6.61 -8.48 -20.56
C VAL A 253 -5.45 -9.28 -19.99
N SER A 254 -5.05 -10.32 -20.72
CA SER A 254 -3.76 -10.94 -20.47
C SER A 254 -2.63 -10.00 -20.88
N SER A 255 -1.43 -10.25 -20.38
CA SER A 255 -0.27 -9.50 -20.83
C SER A 255 -0.05 -9.61 -22.34
N GLN A 256 -0.42 -10.74 -22.94
CA GLN A 256 -0.37 -10.91 -24.39
C GLN A 256 -1.43 -10.09 -25.12
N ASP A 257 -2.65 -10.07 -24.62
CA ASP A 257 -3.72 -9.27 -25.21
C ASP A 257 -3.39 -7.78 -25.13
N TYR A 258 -2.80 -7.36 -24.03
CA TYR A 258 -2.32 -6.01 -23.86
C TYR A 258 -1.19 -5.68 -24.85
N TYR A 259 -0.23 -6.56 -24.98
CA TYR A 259 0.91 -6.40 -25.89
C TYR A 259 0.48 -6.40 -27.36
N ASN A 260 -0.39 -7.34 -27.75
CA ASN A 260 -0.78 -7.54 -29.14
C ASN A 260 -1.96 -6.66 -29.58
N GLY A 261 -2.68 -6.11 -28.66
CA GLY A 261 -3.98 -5.56 -28.97
C GLY A 261 -4.40 -4.34 -28.19
N VAL A 262 -3.57 -3.31 -28.17
CA VAL A 262 -3.99 -2.01 -27.60
C VAL A 262 -5.37 -1.60 -28.12
N ALA A 263 -5.67 -1.88 -29.37
CA ALA A 263 -7.00 -1.67 -29.96
C ALA A 263 -8.11 -2.51 -29.29
N ASN A 264 -7.77 -3.67 -28.76
CA ASN A 264 -8.74 -4.55 -28.07
C ASN A 264 -9.09 -4.05 -26.67
N LEU A 265 -8.28 -3.17 -26.10
CA LEU A 265 -8.53 -2.52 -24.81
C LEU A 265 -9.53 -1.38 -24.88
N GLY A 266 -10.16 -1.16 -26.03
CA GLY A 266 -11.25 -0.19 -26.15
C GLY A 266 -10.83 1.26 -26.32
N GLY A 267 -9.66 1.51 -26.84
CA GLY A 267 -9.18 2.84 -27.17
C GLY A 267 -7.67 2.96 -27.01
N PRO A 268 -7.09 4.10 -27.40
CA PRO A 268 -5.69 4.37 -27.18
C PRO A 268 -5.33 4.24 -25.70
N ARG A 269 -4.19 3.62 -25.43
CA ARG A 269 -3.68 3.46 -24.07
C ARG A 269 -3.54 4.80 -23.34
N GLU A 270 -3.09 5.80 -24.06
CA GLU A 270 -2.87 7.16 -23.56
C GLU A 270 -4.14 7.85 -23.07
N GLU A 271 -5.30 7.36 -23.47
CA GLU A 271 -6.60 7.86 -23.00
C GLU A 271 -7.07 7.17 -21.72
N LYS A 272 -6.37 6.12 -21.27
CA LYS A 272 -6.70 5.40 -20.04
C LYS A 272 -5.84 5.92 -18.90
N ALA A 273 -6.49 6.38 -17.86
CA ALA A 273 -5.81 6.90 -16.67
C ALA A 273 -4.85 5.89 -16.06
N ALA A 274 -5.22 4.64 -16.08
CA ALA A 274 -4.43 3.54 -15.54
C ALA A 274 -3.03 3.41 -16.17
N PHE A 275 -2.84 3.92 -17.37
CA PHE A 275 -1.60 3.80 -18.11
C PHE A 275 -0.80 5.11 -18.18
N ASN A 276 -1.36 6.21 -17.69
CA ASN A 276 -0.66 7.48 -17.57
C ASN A 276 0.06 7.53 -16.24
N ASN A 277 1.02 6.69 -16.12
CA ASN A 277 1.67 6.48 -14.86
C ASN A 277 2.33 7.68 -14.28
N PRO A 278 2.44 7.44 -13.00
CA PRO A 278 2.05 8.37 -11.98
C PRO A 278 2.77 9.70 -12.17
N PRO A 279 2.26 10.72 -11.51
CA PRO A 279 1.07 10.72 -10.67
C PRO A 279 -0.19 11.04 -11.46
N TYR A 280 -1.21 10.20 -11.37
CA TYR A 280 -2.53 10.62 -11.85
C TYR A 280 -3.06 11.75 -11.00
N ALA A 281 -3.65 12.71 -11.66
CA ALA A 281 -4.16 13.89 -11.01
C ALA A 281 -5.55 13.70 -10.36
N TYR A 282 -6.09 12.51 -10.40
CA TYR A 282 -7.43 12.20 -9.87
C TYR A 282 -7.50 10.76 -9.38
N GLY A 283 -8.54 10.45 -8.61
CA GLY A 283 -8.77 9.11 -8.07
C GLY A 283 -7.64 8.62 -7.17
N ILE A 284 -7.07 9.52 -6.41
CA ILE A 284 -5.91 9.23 -5.56
C ILE A 284 -6.34 8.28 -4.46
N VAL A 285 -5.64 7.16 -4.36
CA VAL A 285 -5.74 6.23 -3.23
C VAL A 285 -4.48 6.33 -2.37
N GLU A 286 -3.32 6.34 -3.00
CA GLU A 286 -2.03 6.46 -2.34
C GLU A 286 -1.02 7.20 -3.23
N ARG A 287 -0.09 7.96 -2.62
CA ARG A 287 0.95 8.74 -3.33
C ARG A 287 2.33 8.66 -2.69
N THR A 288 2.56 7.70 -1.83
CA THR A 288 3.83 7.62 -1.08
C THR A 288 5.04 7.57 -1.99
N PHE A 289 4.99 6.80 -3.06
CA PHE A 289 6.10 6.71 -4.02
C PHE A 289 6.35 8.02 -4.77
N SER A 290 5.31 8.63 -5.32
CA SER A 290 5.42 9.93 -6.01
C SER A 290 5.93 11.03 -5.07
N GLU A 291 5.46 11.06 -3.82
CA GLU A 291 5.94 11.99 -2.80
C GLU A 291 7.42 11.78 -2.50
N TYR A 292 7.84 10.52 -2.37
CA TYR A 292 9.24 10.17 -2.16
C TYR A 292 10.11 10.57 -3.35
N LYS A 293 9.69 10.28 -4.58
CA LYS A 293 10.39 10.66 -5.82
C LYS A 293 10.54 12.19 -5.96
N ALA A 294 9.60 12.95 -5.43
CA ALA A 294 9.67 14.42 -5.40
C ALA A 294 10.62 14.96 -4.32
N SER A 295 11.07 14.13 -3.39
CA SER A 295 12.03 14.53 -2.35
C SER A 295 13.48 14.48 -2.88
N ALA A 296 14.43 14.95 -2.07
CA ALA A 296 15.85 14.86 -2.41
C ALA A 296 16.47 13.48 -2.16
N LEU A 297 15.81 12.60 -1.39
CA LEU A 297 16.41 11.34 -0.92
C LEU A 297 16.72 10.34 -2.05
N PRO A 298 15.88 10.17 -3.10
CA PRO A 298 16.18 9.25 -4.21
C PRO A 298 17.49 9.57 -4.95
N THR A 299 17.94 10.81 -4.90
CA THR A 299 19.18 11.27 -5.55
C THR A 299 20.31 11.52 -4.56
N THR A 300 20.09 11.25 -3.26
CA THR A 300 21.09 11.43 -2.21
C THR A 300 21.79 10.11 -1.92
N ARG A 301 23.09 10.05 -2.20
CA ARG A 301 23.90 8.87 -1.90
C ARG A 301 23.99 8.64 -0.40
N VAL A 302 23.99 7.39 0.02
CA VAL A 302 24.17 7.01 1.43
C VAL A 302 25.51 7.52 1.96
N SER A 303 26.57 7.48 1.15
CA SER A 303 27.90 8.02 1.49
C SER A 303 27.89 9.54 1.77
N ALA A 304 26.91 10.26 1.26
CA ALA A 304 26.75 11.70 1.48
C ALA A 304 26.05 12.07 2.79
N PHE A 305 25.70 11.10 3.65
CA PHE A 305 24.97 11.34 4.91
C PHE A 305 25.52 12.50 5.73
N GLN A 306 26.86 12.58 5.86
CA GLN A 306 27.53 13.62 6.66
C GLN A 306 27.37 15.03 6.07
N THR A 307 26.94 15.16 4.83
CA THR A 307 26.70 16.45 4.16
C THR A 307 25.25 16.91 4.26
N LEU A 308 24.35 16.05 4.76
CA LEU A 308 22.96 16.42 4.98
C LEU A 308 22.86 17.55 6.02
N PRO A 309 21.78 18.36 5.98
CA PRO A 309 21.45 19.29 7.05
C PRO A 309 21.48 18.60 8.44
N GLU A 310 21.91 19.32 9.45
CA GLU A 310 22.04 18.77 10.81
C GLU A 310 20.72 18.20 11.33
N ASP A 311 19.62 18.85 11.03
CA ASP A 311 18.26 18.41 11.39
C ASP A 311 17.88 17.02 10.86
N LEU A 312 18.49 16.59 9.76
CA LEU A 312 18.27 15.27 9.15
C LEU A 312 19.26 14.21 9.62
N ARG A 313 20.33 14.59 10.34
CA ARG A 313 21.35 13.68 10.87
C ARG A 313 21.04 13.22 12.29
N VAL A 314 19.82 12.71 12.49
CA VAL A 314 19.35 12.27 13.81
C VAL A 314 20.09 11.00 14.23
N VAL A 315 20.68 11.05 15.43
CA VAL A 315 21.39 9.90 16.00
C VAL A 315 20.42 8.74 16.22
N GLY A 316 20.76 7.55 15.72
CA GLY A 316 19.91 6.36 15.75
C GLY A 316 18.74 6.41 14.75
N GLY A 317 18.62 7.49 13.98
CA GLY A 317 17.63 7.60 12.91
C GLY A 317 17.91 6.68 11.73
N SER A 318 16.91 6.41 10.91
CA SER A 318 17.03 5.45 9.81
C SER A 318 18.11 5.80 8.79
N LEU A 319 18.32 7.10 8.50
CA LEU A 319 19.38 7.53 7.58
C LEU A 319 20.78 7.25 8.16
N GLU A 320 21.00 7.52 9.45
CA GLU A 320 22.28 7.22 10.09
C GLU A 320 22.54 5.71 10.15
N VAL A 321 21.53 4.94 10.58
CA VAL A 321 21.66 3.47 10.66
C VAL A 321 22.00 2.87 9.30
N THR A 322 21.35 3.34 8.23
CA THR A 322 21.64 2.90 6.86
C THR A 322 23.08 3.28 6.45
N TYR A 323 23.52 4.49 6.77
CA TYR A 323 24.88 4.93 6.50
C TYR A 323 25.93 4.08 7.24
N GLN A 324 25.74 3.85 8.53
CA GLN A 324 26.66 3.04 9.32
C GLN A 324 26.72 1.58 8.83
N ALA A 325 25.58 1.00 8.50
CA ALA A 325 25.50 -0.35 7.94
C ALA A 325 26.22 -0.46 6.60
N ALA A 326 26.05 0.53 5.72
CA ALA A 326 26.73 0.59 4.43
C ALA A 326 28.25 0.72 4.59
N LEU A 327 28.74 1.52 5.55
CA LEU A 327 30.16 1.60 5.87
C LEU A 327 30.70 0.27 6.42
N ALA A 328 29.94 -0.41 7.27
CA ALA A 328 30.32 -1.70 7.83
C ALA A 328 30.37 -2.82 6.78
N ALA A 329 29.62 -2.69 5.68
CA ALA A 329 29.68 -3.60 4.54
C ALA A 329 30.99 -3.46 3.72
N GLY A 330 31.83 -2.47 4.02
CA GLY A 330 33.18 -2.32 3.44
C GLY A 330 33.20 -1.70 2.03
N THR A 331 32.16 -1.01 1.62
CA THR A 331 32.01 -0.46 0.25
C THR A 331 32.01 1.07 0.20
N GLU A 332 32.53 1.73 1.20
CA GLU A 332 32.54 3.21 1.31
C GLU A 332 31.13 3.84 1.20
N GLY A 333 30.10 3.06 1.56
CA GLY A 333 28.69 3.46 1.48
C GLY A 333 27.98 3.02 0.20
N ASP A 334 28.67 2.38 -0.74
CA ASP A 334 28.07 1.76 -1.93
C ASP A 334 27.80 0.27 -1.69
N TYR A 335 27.13 -0.39 -2.65
CA TYR A 335 26.87 -1.81 -2.60
C TYR A 335 28.15 -2.64 -2.88
N ALA A 336 28.19 -3.87 -2.36
CA ALA A 336 29.33 -4.76 -2.52
C ALA A 336 29.68 -5.09 -3.99
N ASP A 337 28.73 -4.97 -4.91
CA ASP A 337 28.92 -5.15 -6.35
C ASP A 337 29.42 -3.88 -7.07
N GLY A 338 29.68 -2.80 -6.33
CA GLY A 338 30.20 -1.54 -6.85
C GLY A 338 29.14 -0.56 -7.36
N GLU A 339 27.87 -0.92 -7.28
CA GLU A 339 26.78 0.01 -7.61
C GLU A 339 26.62 1.09 -6.54
N GLU A 340 26.30 2.29 -6.96
CA GLU A 340 26.00 3.40 -6.06
C GLU A 340 24.79 3.10 -5.17
N ARG A 341 24.90 3.43 -3.88
CA ARG A 341 23.80 3.26 -2.93
C ARG A 341 23.19 4.60 -2.59
N PHE A 342 21.92 4.74 -2.92
CA PHE A 342 21.09 5.88 -2.56
C PHE A 342 20.20 5.53 -1.38
N PHE A 343 19.73 6.54 -0.67
CA PHE A 343 18.65 6.30 0.29
C PHE A 343 17.42 5.84 -0.47
N SER A 344 16.68 4.93 0.12
CA SER A 344 15.53 4.27 -0.51
C SER A 344 14.44 3.97 0.51
N CYS A 345 13.28 3.52 0.05
CA CYS A 345 12.19 3.06 0.92
C CYS A 345 12.70 2.01 1.93
N GLN A 346 13.54 1.09 1.45
CA GLN A 346 14.15 0.04 2.26
C GLN A 346 15.02 0.60 3.39
N SER A 347 15.65 1.76 3.21
CA SER A 347 16.50 2.40 4.24
C SER A 347 15.73 2.68 5.54
N CYS A 348 14.43 2.95 5.43
CA CYS A 348 13.55 3.25 6.56
C CYS A 348 12.65 2.07 6.93
N HIS A 349 12.00 1.45 5.93
CA HIS A 349 10.98 0.42 6.14
C HIS A 349 11.53 -1.00 6.23
N MET A 350 12.79 -1.22 5.83
CA MET A 350 13.53 -2.46 5.97
C MET A 350 14.90 -2.17 6.58
N ARG A 351 14.92 -1.45 7.69
CA ARG A 351 16.16 -0.93 8.33
C ARG A 351 17.23 -2.01 8.43
N PRO A 352 18.49 -1.70 8.05
CA PRO A 352 19.57 -2.65 8.08
C PRO A 352 19.80 -3.23 9.48
N VAL A 353 20.02 -4.53 9.53
CA VAL A 353 20.41 -5.27 10.75
C VAL A 353 21.59 -6.16 10.47
N THR A 354 22.35 -6.49 11.52
CA THR A 354 23.45 -7.44 11.40
C THR A 354 22.90 -8.84 11.62
N SER A 355 22.74 -9.61 10.54
CA SER A 355 22.22 -10.98 10.62
C SER A 355 22.62 -11.81 9.39
N ALA A 356 22.39 -13.13 9.49
CA ALA A 356 22.35 -14.01 8.33
C ALA A 356 20.94 -14.01 7.70
N GLY A 357 20.86 -14.18 6.39
CA GLY A 357 19.56 -14.21 5.68
C GLY A 357 18.82 -15.54 5.78
N ALA A 358 19.46 -16.61 6.26
CA ALA A 358 18.86 -17.94 6.35
C ALA A 358 19.62 -18.86 7.31
N ASN A 359 18.99 -19.97 7.68
CA ASN A 359 19.56 -21.06 8.47
C ASN A 359 20.42 -21.97 7.57
N LYS A 360 21.62 -21.56 7.27
CA LYS A 360 22.60 -22.36 6.52
C LYS A 360 23.99 -22.16 7.11
N ASN A 361 24.70 -23.27 7.37
CA ASN A 361 26.05 -23.21 7.89
C ASN A 361 27.00 -22.53 6.89
N GLY A 362 27.81 -21.60 7.39
CA GLY A 362 28.82 -20.91 6.59
C GLY A 362 28.29 -19.70 5.82
N LEU A 363 27.04 -19.31 6.02
CA LEU A 363 26.54 -18.05 5.47
C LEU A 363 27.29 -16.86 6.06
N GLN A 364 27.49 -15.87 5.23
CA GLN A 364 28.03 -14.59 5.65
C GLN A 364 27.00 -13.86 6.53
N ILE A 365 27.43 -13.37 7.68
CA ILE A 365 26.69 -12.41 8.47
C ILE A 365 26.87 -11.05 7.80
N ARG A 366 25.76 -10.44 7.43
CA ARG A 366 25.73 -9.13 6.75
C ARG A 366 25.42 -8.03 7.75
N PRO A 367 26.20 -6.94 7.78
CA PRO A 367 25.90 -5.80 8.64
C PRO A 367 24.74 -4.94 8.08
N ASP A 368 24.36 -5.18 6.85
CA ASP A 368 23.34 -4.42 6.10
C ASP A 368 22.20 -5.29 5.58
N LEU A 369 21.91 -6.43 6.25
CA LEU A 369 20.77 -7.24 5.91
C LEU A 369 19.48 -6.43 6.09
N ALA A 370 18.64 -6.41 5.07
CA ALA A 370 17.36 -5.73 5.15
C ALA A 370 16.41 -6.49 6.10
N ARG A 371 15.89 -5.82 7.13
CA ARG A 371 14.83 -6.37 7.99
C ARG A 371 13.52 -6.45 7.21
N HIS A 372 12.83 -7.57 7.29
CA HIS A 372 11.61 -7.84 6.52
C HIS A 372 10.32 -7.46 7.26
N ASP A 373 10.38 -6.54 8.21
CA ASP A 373 9.21 -6.12 8.97
C ASP A 373 8.33 -5.09 8.24
N HIS A 374 8.86 -4.38 7.26
CA HIS A 374 8.16 -3.36 6.47
C HIS A 374 7.37 -2.40 7.38
N ALA A 375 7.97 -2.00 8.50
CA ALA A 375 7.29 -1.24 9.54
C ALA A 375 6.74 0.07 8.99
N GLY A 376 5.47 0.32 9.26
CA GLY A 376 4.77 1.56 8.95
C GLY A 376 4.18 2.21 10.19
N GLY A 377 3.23 3.14 10.00
CA GLY A 377 2.60 3.87 11.09
C GLY A 377 1.37 3.21 11.71
N ASN A 378 0.85 2.13 11.15
CA ASN A 378 -0.45 1.54 11.51
C ASN A 378 -0.34 0.56 12.68
N TYR A 379 0.23 0.99 13.81
CA TYR A 379 0.40 0.12 14.99
C TYR A 379 -0.93 -0.43 15.55
N TRP A 380 -2.01 0.29 15.37
CA TRP A 380 -3.36 -0.08 15.80
C TRP A 380 -3.95 -1.25 14.99
N LEU A 381 -3.45 -1.52 13.78
CA LEU A 381 -3.88 -2.65 12.96
C LEU A 381 -3.71 -3.98 13.70
N VAL A 382 -2.62 -4.13 14.43
CA VAL A 382 -2.36 -5.33 15.23
C VAL A 382 -3.45 -5.53 16.29
N ASP A 383 -3.83 -4.46 16.99
CA ASP A 383 -4.87 -4.51 18.03
C ASP A 383 -6.22 -4.93 17.41
N MET A 384 -6.54 -4.46 16.20
CA MET A 384 -7.74 -4.82 15.46
C MET A 384 -7.73 -6.30 15.03
N ILE A 385 -6.62 -6.79 14.48
CA ILE A 385 -6.48 -8.21 14.08
C ILE A 385 -6.61 -9.12 15.32
N GLN A 386 -5.97 -8.76 16.42
CA GLN A 386 -6.07 -9.53 17.68
C GLN A 386 -7.50 -9.56 18.21
N TYR A 387 -8.21 -8.43 18.15
CA TYR A 387 -9.62 -8.35 18.51
C TYR A 387 -10.48 -9.27 17.64
N GLN A 388 -10.33 -9.18 16.32
CA GLN A 388 -11.07 -10.03 15.39
C GLN A 388 -10.74 -11.52 15.60
N GLN A 389 -9.48 -11.85 15.85
CA GLN A 389 -9.08 -13.22 16.18
C GLN A 389 -9.80 -13.73 17.43
N ALA A 390 -9.80 -12.94 18.51
CA ALA A 390 -10.41 -13.32 19.78
C ALA A 390 -11.94 -13.52 19.67
N HIS A 391 -12.58 -12.86 18.73
CA HIS A 391 -14.03 -12.90 18.51
C HIS A 391 -14.45 -13.74 17.29
N SER A 392 -13.52 -14.44 16.63
CA SER A 392 -13.78 -15.23 15.42
C SER A 392 -14.39 -14.40 14.27
N LEU A 393 -13.91 -13.18 14.11
CA LEU A 393 -14.36 -12.20 13.10
C LEU A 393 -13.37 -12.04 11.95
N LEU A 394 -12.24 -12.77 11.96
CA LEU A 394 -11.28 -12.71 10.84
C LEU A 394 -11.95 -13.15 9.55
N ARG A 395 -11.78 -12.37 8.49
CA ARG A 395 -12.45 -12.58 7.21
C ARG A 395 -12.25 -13.98 6.63
N PHE A 396 -11.06 -14.55 6.77
CA PHE A 396 -10.72 -15.85 6.19
C PHE A 396 -11.03 -17.04 7.12
N GLY A 397 -11.62 -16.81 8.29
CA GLY A 397 -12.15 -17.83 9.18
C GLY A 397 -11.12 -18.68 9.92
N GLU A 398 -9.88 -18.77 9.44
CA GLU A 398 -8.79 -19.42 10.16
C GLU A 398 -8.03 -18.43 11.02
N GLY A 399 -7.83 -18.84 12.26
CA GLY A 399 -7.12 -18.04 13.24
C GLY A 399 -5.63 -17.94 12.95
N VAL A 400 -5.04 -16.90 13.50
CA VAL A 400 -3.58 -16.78 13.56
C VAL A 400 -3.04 -17.63 14.71
N THR A 401 -1.88 -18.24 14.53
CA THR A 401 -1.23 -19.05 15.58
C THR A 401 -0.69 -18.18 16.71
N ASP A 402 -0.42 -18.79 17.88
CA ASP A 402 0.21 -18.08 19.01
C ASP A 402 1.55 -17.47 18.61
N SER A 403 2.33 -18.16 17.77
CA SER A 403 3.59 -17.62 17.21
C SER A 403 3.33 -16.39 16.37
N HIS A 404 2.34 -16.42 15.50
CA HIS A 404 1.96 -15.27 14.68
C HIS A 404 1.48 -14.08 15.55
N LEU A 405 0.67 -14.35 16.59
CA LEU A 405 0.24 -13.31 17.54
C LEU A 405 1.43 -12.65 18.25
N ALA A 406 2.44 -13.43 18.62
CA ALA A 406 3.66 -12.90 19.22
C ALA A 406 4.44 -12.01 18.22
N GLN A 407 4.51 -12.39 16.94
CA GLN A 407 5.16 -11.58 15.90
C GLN A 407 4.36 -10.30 15.61
N LEU A 408 3.03 -10.36 15.60
CA LEU A 408 2.18 -9.17 15.49
C LEU A 408 2.46 -8.18 16.65
N ALA A 409 2.54 -8.66 17.88
CA ALA A 409 2.88 -7.81 19.01
C ALA A 409 4.26 -7.15 18.87
N ALA A 410 5.26 -7.91 18.40
CA ALA A 410 6.58 -7.38 18.09
C ALA A 410 6.53 -6.36 16.92
N GLY A 411 5.74 -6.63 15.89
CA GLY A 411 5.48 -5.72 14.77
C GLY A 411 4.85 -4.39 15.22
N ARG A 412 3.90 -4.46 16.16
CA ARG A 412 3.31 -3.28 16.78
C ARG A 412 4.35 -2.41 17.47
N ALA A 413 5.24 -3.03 18.23
CA ALA A 413 6.31 -2.29 18.91
C ALA A 413 7.23 -1.58 17.92
N ARG A 414 7.60 -2.25 16.81
CA ARG A 414 8.40 -1.65 15.73
C ARG A 414 7.68 -0.51 15.01
N ALA A 415 6.37 -0.65 14.77
CA ALA A 415 5.57 0.44 14.19
C ALA A 415 5.55 1.69 15.10
N VAL A 416 5.42 1.51 16.41
CA VAL A 416 5.51 2.62 17.37
C VAL A 416 6.91 3.26 17.38
N GLU A 417 7.98 2.44 17.32
CA GLU A 417 9.35 2.94 17.18
C GLU A 417 9.52 3.74 15.88
N HIS A 418 9.00 3.22 14.77
CA HIS A 418 9.06 3.86 13.47
C HIS A 418 8.36 5.23 13.46
N LEU A 419 7.16 5.30 14.03
CA LEU A 419 6.44 6.58 14.20
C LEU A 419 7.23 7.60 14.99
N ARG A 420 7.91 7.19 16.07
CA ARG A 420 8.75 8.09 16.88
C ARG A 420 9.93 8.66 16.11
N GLN A 421 10.33 8.01 15.02
CA GLN A 421 11.43 8.44 14.15
C GLN A 421 10.94 9.23 12.93
N ALA A 422 9.63 9.34 12.71
CA ALA A 422 9.07 10.01 11.55
C ALA A 422 9.24 11.52 11.57
N ALA A 423 9.32 12.11 12.75
CA ALA A 423 9.49 13.55 12.92
C ALA A 423 10.28 13.89 14.18
N SER A 424 10.92 15.05 14.19
CA SER A 424 11.48 15.63 15.40
C SER A 424 10.90 17.02 15.66
N LEU A 425 10.92 17.41 16.94
CA LEU A 425 10.46 18.71 17.41
C LEU A 425 11.63 19.50 18.00
N VAL A 426 11.84 20.70 17.50
CA VAL A 426 12.79 21.65 18.07
C VAL A 426 12.01 22.81 18.65
N VAL A 427 12.18 23.04 19.95
CA VAL A 427 11.53 24.12 20.69
C VAL A 427 12.56 25.19 21.01
N ASP A 428 12.35 26.41 20.57
CA ASP A 428 13.11 27.59 20.91
C ASP A 428 12.21 28.59 21.67
N SER A 429 12.77 29.71 22.11
CA SER A 429 12.03 30.76 22.81
C SER A 429 10.83 31.29 22.01
N ASP A 430 10.98 31.39 20.70
CA ASP A 430 10.06 32.12 19.83
C ASP A 430 9.37 31.24 18.77
N PHE A 431 9.76 29.99 18.63
CA PHE A 431 9.17 29.09 17.64
C PHE A 431 9.23 27.62 18.06
N LEU A 432 8.34 26.86 17.47
CA LEU A 432 8.37 25.40 17.43
C LEU A 432 8.61 24.97 15.97
N LYS A 433 9.64 24.18 15.76
CA LYS A 433 9.98 23.62 14.44
C LYS A 433 9.64 22.13 14.42
N ILE A 434 8.85 21.71 13.45
CA ILE A 434 8.59 20.31 13.14
C ILE A 434 9.47 19.94 11.95
N ILE A 435 10.27 18.90 12.11
CA ILE A 435 11.16 18.39 11.07
C ILE A 435 10.61 17.06 10.59
N ASN A 436 10.23 16.99 9.32
CA ASN A 436 9.84 15.74 8.68
C ASN A 436 11.10 14.93 8.35
N LEU A 437 11.15 13.69 8.84
CA LEU A 437 12.28 12.76 8.67
C LEU A 437 11.94 11.60 7.70
N THR A 438 10.79 11.64 7.01
CA THR A 438 10.28 10.48 6.27
C THR A 438 10.65 10.45 4.79
N GLY A 439 11.06 11.54 4.20
CA GLY A 439 11.27 11.62 2.74
C GLY A 439 9.99 11.66 1.89
N HIS A 440 8.83 11.61 2.51
CA HIS A 440 7.50 11.80 1.94
C HIS A 440 6.67 12.66 2.90
N LYS A 441 5.41 12.92 2.64
CA LYS A 441 4.56 13.62 3.61
C LYS A 441 4.46 12.81 4.91
N LEU A 442 4.32 13.49 6.05
CA LEU A 442 4.13 12.82 7.33
C LEU A 442 2.85 11.99 7.36
N ILE A 443 1.77 12.51 6.77
CA ILE A 443 0.56 11.75 6.49
C ILE A 443 0.68 11.28 5.04
N THR A 444 0.90 10.00 4.85
CA THR A 444 1.01 9.35 3.54
C THR A 444 0.38 7.96 3.57
N GLY A 445 0.43 7.23 2.46
CA GLY A 445 -0.28 5.98 2.28
C GLY A 445 -1.75 6.24 1.98
N TYR A 446 -2.65 5.66 2.76
CA TYR A 446 -4.08 5.99 2.75
C TYR A 446 -4.35 7.02 3.87
N PRO A 447 -4.29 8.32 3.57
CA PRO A 447 -4.34 9.36 4.61
C PRO A 447 -5.75 9.72 5.07
N GLU A 448 -6.79 9.18 4.41
CA GLU A 448 -8.17 9.42 4.75
C GLU A 448 -8.46 9.20 6.24
N GLY A 449 -9.09 10.21 6.87
CA GLY A 449 -9.43 10.15 8.28
C GLY A 449 -8.26 10.30 9.25
N ARG A 450 -7.04 10.49 8.76
CA ARG A 450 -5.87 10.73 9.62
C ARG A 450 -5.68 12.20 9.85
N ARG A 451 -5.44 12.55 11.13
CA ARG A 451 -5.21 13.92 11.58
C ARG A 451 -3.92 14.00 12.38
N MET A 452 -3.18 15.08 12.19
CA MET A 452 -2.00 15.43 12.98
C MET A 452 -2.15 16.82 13.54
N TRP A 453 -1.81 17.00 14.79
CA TRP A 453 -1.83 18.29 15.44
C TRP A 453 -0.81 18.35 16.57
N LEU A 454 -0.58 19.53 17.12
CA LEU A 454 0.26 19.72 18.29
C LEU A 454 -0.61 19.81 19.54
N ASN A 455 -0.30 19.00 20.54
CA ASN A 455 -0.82 19.16 21.89
C ASN A 455 0.20 19.95 22.71
N ILE A 456 -0.14 21.18 23.10
CA ILE A 456 0.75 22.10 23.81
C ILE A 456 0.22 22.35 25.20
N LYS A 457 1.01 21.99 26.23
CA LYS A 457 0.67 22.16 27.63
C LYS A 457 1.49 23.31 28.21
N TRP A 458 0.83 24.41 28.52
CA TRP A 458 1.41 25.58 29.17
C TRP A 458 1.40 25.39 30.69
N ARG A 459 2.57 25.45 31.31
CA ARG A 459 2.70 25.23 32.76
C ARG A 459 3.30 26.41 33.45
N GLY A 460 2.78 26.74 34.63
CA GLY A 460 3.33 27.75 35.51
C GLY A 460 4.61 27.28 36.24
N PRO A 461 5.29 28.20 37.00
CA PRO A 461 6.54 27.89 37.66
C PRO A 461 6.49 26.70 38.63
N GLY A 462 5.33 26.38 39.18
CA GLY A 462 5.10 25.20 40.04
C GLY A 462 4.66 23.93 39.30
N GLY A 463 4.70 23.92 37.98
CA GLY A 463 4.28 22.77 37.15
C GLY A 463 2.76 22.66 36.95
N ALA A 464 1.97 23.55 37.54
CA ALA A 464 0.52 23.57 37.36
C ALA A 464 0.16 23.86 35.92
N LEU A 465 -0.78 23.11 35.37
CA LEU A 465 -1.32 23.31 34.01
C LEU A 465 -2.09 24.64 34.02
N LEU A 466 -1.70 25.57 33.15
CA LEU A 466 -2.35 26.87 32.97
C LEU A 466 -3.29 26.85 31.77
N ARG A 467 -2.88 26.20 30.67
CA ARG A 467 -3.63 26.04 29.41
C ARG A 467 -3.15 24.81 28.70
N GLU A 468 -4.03 24.19 27.97
CA GLU A 468 -3.71 23.10 27.03
C GLU A 468 -4.36 23.41 25.67
N ASP A 469 -3.57 23.49 24.63
CA ASP A 469 -4.04 23.66 23.27
C ASP A 469 -3.96 22.29 22.55
N GLY A 470 -4.98 21.93 21.78
CA GLY A 470 -5.07 20.64 21.11
C GLY A 470 -5.21 19.46 22.08
N ALA A 471 -5.97 19.64 23.15
CA ALA A 471 -6.30 18.56 24.08
C ALA A 471 -7.07 17.45 23.38
N TYR A 472 -6.73 16.19 23.70
CA TYR A 472 -7.41 14.99 23.23
C TYR A 472 -8.09 14.31 24.41
N GLY A 473 -9.32 13.88 24.22
CA GLY A 473 -10.06 13.21 25.28
C GLY A 473 -11.49 12.87 24.89
N PRO A 474 -12.28 12.43 25.88
CA PRO A 474 -13.65 12.00 25.66
C PRO A 474 -14.55 13.13 25.16
N LEU A 475 -15.37 12.81 24.15
CA LEU A 475 -16.35 13.76 23.62
C LEU A 475 -17.64 13.71 24.42
N PHE A 476 -18.24 14.90 24.55
CA PHE A 476 -19.57 15.10 25.12
C PHE A 476 -20.41 15.90 24.13
N ASN A 477 -21.70 15.58 24.06
CA ASN A 477 -22.65 16.32 23.26
C ASN A 477 -22.99 17.67 23.91
N GLU A 478 -23.82 18.48 23.25
CA GLU A 478 -24.23 19.80 23.73
C GLU A 478 -24.95 19.76 25.09
N ASN A 479 -25.50 18.62 25.48
CA ASN A 479 -26.17 18.41 26.77
C ASN A 479 -25.20 17.94 27.87
N GLY A 480 -23.92 17.75 27.56
CA GLY A 480 -22.91 17.23 28.48
C GLY A 480 -22.96 15.71 28.67
N GLU A 481 -23.64 14.98 27.78
CA GLU A 481 -23.71 13.53 27.82
C GLU A 481 -22.55 12.93 26.98
N PRO A 482 -21.98 11.79 27.39
CA PRO A 482 -20.93 11.12 26.63
C PRO A 482 -21.40 10.78 25.20
N VAL A 483 -20.58 11.07 24.21
CA VAL A 483 -20.79 10.56 22.85
C VAL A 483 -20.34 9.10 22.84
N LEU A 484 -21.27 8.19 22.63
CA LEU A 484 -21.03 6.74 22.69
C LEU A 484 -21.21 6.14 21.31
N VAL A 485 -20.43 5.11 21.03
CA VAL A 485 -20.61 4.21 19.88
C VAL A 485 -20.90 2.81 20.38
N GLU A 486 -21.77 2.10 19.68
CA GLU A 486 -22.09 0.72 19.98
C GLU A 486 -20.83 -0.14 20.02
N ASN A 487 -20.70 -0.94 21.06
CA ASN A 487 -19.63 -1.93 21.16
C ASN A 487 -20.04 -3.18 20.35
N PRO A 488 -19.46 -3.43 19.18
CA PRO A 488 -19.85 -4.57 18.34
C PRO A 488 -19.59 -5.94 18.99
N ALA A 489 -18.79 -5.97 20.07
CA ALA A 489 -18.55 -7.18 20.86
C ALA A 489 -19.65 -7.47 21.88
N GLY A 490 -20.72 -6.65 21.95
CA GLY A 490 -21.84 -6.85 22.87
C GLY A 490 -21.53 -6.49 24.32
N GLY A 491 -20.54 -5.63 24.55
CA GLY A 491 -20.24 -5.01 25.85
C GLY A 491 -20.95 -3.64 26.01
N PRO A 492 -20.60 -2.87 27.05
CA PRO A 492 -21.06 -1.50 27.16
C PRO A 492 -20.52 -0.66 26.01
N ASP A 493 -21.34 0.30 25.57
CA ASP A 493 -20.94 1.26 24.55
C ASP A 493 -19.63 1.97 24.91
N VAL A 494 -18.85 2.31 23.89
CA VAL A 494 -17.54 2.93 24.05
C VAL A 494 -17.64 4.43 23.83
N GLN A 495 -17.09 5.19 24.77
CA GLN A 495 -17.03 6.65 24.65
C GLN A 495 -16.02 7.05 23.58
N VAL A 496 -16.46 7.90 22.65
CA VAL A 496 -15.61 8.45 21.58
C VAL A 496 -14.63 9.46 22.19
N GLU A 497 -13.38 9.36 21.75
CA GLU A 497 -12.36 10.35 22.06
C GLU A 497 -11.91 11.07 20.79
N SER A 498 -11.65 12.37 20.90
CA SER A 498 -11.17 13.20 19.78
C SER A 498 -10.45 14.44 20.29
N ILE A 499 -10.07 15.33 19.39
CA ILE A 499 -9.61 16.68 19.71
C ILE A 499 -10.80 17.44 20.31
N LEU A 500 -10.61 18.01 21.51
CA LEU A 500 -11.70 18.61 22.26
C LEU A 500 -12.13 19.97 21.73
N GLU A 501 -11.21 20.74 21.15
CA GLU A 501 -11.44 22.09 20.64
C GLU A 501 -10.82 22.24 19.23
N PRO A 502 -11.34 21.53 18.20
CA PRO A 502 -10.75 21.53 16.87
C PRO A 502 -10.74 22.93 16.21
N ASP A 503 -11.77 23.74 16.48
CA ASP A 503 -11.94 25.09 15.91
C ASP A 503 -11.21 26.19 16.69
N SER A 504 -10.46 25.83 17.73
CA SER A 504 -9.70 26.80 18.51
C SER A 504 -8.64 27.50 17.62
N PRO A 505 -8.53 28.83 17.68
CA PRO A 505 -7.51 29.56 16.91
C PRO A 505 -6.08 29.20 17.32
N ASN A 506 -5.90 28.50 18.44
CA ASN A 506 -4.62 28.05 18.95
C ASN A 506 -4.29 26.61 18.54
N VAL A 507 -5.19 25.95 17.84
CA VAL A 507 -5.02 24.59 17.36
C VAL A 507 -4.98 24.61 15.84
N ARG A 508 -3.99 23.94 15.28
CA ARG A 508 -3.93 23.68 13.84
C ARG A 508 -3.90 22.18 13.61
N ILE A 509 -4.90 21.72 12.90
CA ILE A 509 -5.01 20.32 12.46
C ILE A 509 -4.48 20.23 11.04
N TYR A 510 -3.65 19.22 10.81
CA TYR A 510 -3.17 18.83 9.49
C TYR A 510 -3.85 17.54 9.11
N GLU A 511 -4.55 17.56 8.00
CA GLU A 511 -5.20 16.40 7.39
C GLU A 511 -5.02 16.45 5.88
N ALA A 512 -5.21 15.32 5.21
CA ALA A 512 -5.15 15.26 3.77
C ALA A 512 -6.52 15.56 3.19
N HIS A 513 -6.54 16.55 2.30
CA HIS A 513 -7.68 16.83 1.43
C HIS A 513 -7.25 16.50 0.01
N TYR A 514 -7.94 15.56 -0.61
CA TYR A 514 -7.65 15.22 -1.99
C TYR A 514 -8.17 16.29 -2.93
N ALA A 515 -7.37 16.62 -3.92
CA ALA A 515 -7.75 17.53 -4.99
C ALA A 515 -7.08 17.07 -6.30
N ILE A 516 -7.65 17.44 -7.40
CA ILE A 516 -6.99 17.26 -8.71
C ILE A 516 -5.96 18.37 -8.91
N THR A 517 -4.91 18.09 -9.69
CA THR A 517 -3.91 19.11 -10.03
C THR A 517 -4.50 20.15 -10.99
N SER A 518 -3.90 21.35 -11.00
CA SER A 518 -4.30 22.42 -11.92
C SER A 518 -4.16 22.01 -13.39
N GLU A 519 -3.13 21.23 -13.72
CA GLU A 519 -2.91 20.73 -15.08
C GLU A 519 -4.00 19.74 -15.49
N TRP A 520 -4.42 18.86 -14.57
CA TRP A 520 -5.49 17.93 -14.87
C TRP A 520 -6.85 18.64 -14.99
N ALA A 521 -7.15 19.59 -14.12
CA ALA A 521 -8.34 20.42 -14.24
C ALA A 521 -8.39 21.16 -15.58
N ALA A 522 -7.27 21.74 -16.01
CA ALA A 522 -7.14 22.38 -17.33
C ALA A 522 -7.37 21.37 -18.47
N THR A 523 -6.85 20.16 -18.35
CA THR A 523 -7.04 19.08 -19.33
C THR A 523 -8.50 18.69 -19.44
N LEU A 524 -9.21 18.54 -18.32
CA LEU A 524 -10.64 18.23 -18.29
C LEU A 524 -11.46 19.33 -18.96
N ILE A 525 -11.15 20.61 -18.71
CA ILE A 525 -11.81 21.75 -19.37
C ILE A 525 -11.53 21.71 -20.88
N ALA A 526 -10.28 21.47 -21.27
CA ALA A 526 -9.91 21.37 -22.69
C ALA A 526 -10.62 20.20 -23.40
N SER A 527 -10.93 19.13 -22.68
CA SER A 527 -11.69 17.98 -23.19
C SER A 527 -13.20 18.20 -23.22
N GLY A 528 -13.69 19.38 -22.83
CA GLY A 528 -15.09 19.79 -22.91
C GLY A 528 -15.87 19.71 -21.61
N LYS A 529 -15.23 19.50 -20.46
CA LYS A 529 -15.89 19.64 -19.16
C LYS A 529 -16.15 21.11 -18.86
N SER A 530 -17.28 21.40 -18.22
CA SER A 530 -17.61 22.77 -17.84
C SER A 530 -16.60 23.30 -16.81
N PRO A 531 -16.06 24.51 -16.98
CA PRO A 531 -15.25 25.15 -15.94
C PRO A 531 -16.02 25.37 -14.62
N ASP A 532 -17.35 25.50 -14.71
CA ASP A 532 -18.23 25.69 -13.54
C ASP A 532 -18.59 24.36 -12.84
N LEU A 533 -18.09 23.22 -13.33
CA LEU A 533 -18.29 21.93 -12.69
C LEU A 533 -17.61 21.95 -11.33
N ALA A 534 -18.42 22.15 -10.30
CA ALA A 534 -17.96 22.11 -8.92
C ALA A 534 -17.94 20.66 -8.42
N ARG A 535 -16.90 20.31 -7.70
CA ARG A 535 -16.81 19.07 -6.95
C ARG A 535 -16.53 19.38 -5.51
N SER A 536 -17.35 18.79 -4.69
CA SER A 536 -17.12 18.71 -3.28
C SER A 536 -16.37 17.40 -3.02
N TYR A 537 -15.18 17.48 -2.48
CA TYR A 537 -14.46 16.32 -1.94
C TYR A 537 -14.86 16.14 -0.49
N ASP A 538 -16.17 16.25 -0.23
CA ASP A 538 -16.71 16.46 1.09
C ASP A 538 -16.83 15.21 1.91
N ARG A 539 -16.39 15.44 3.12
CA ARG A 539 -17.10 14.92 4.29
C ARG A 539 -18.10 15.97 4.77
N PRO A 540 -19.19 15.57 5.46
CA PRO A 540 -20.33 16.44 5.73
C PRO A 540 -20.03 17.77 6.45
N ASP A 541 -18.82 17.95 6.97
CA ASP A 541 -18.46 19.06 7.85
C ASP A 541 -17.46 20.07 7.25
N ASP A 542 -16.88 19.82 6.06
CA ASP A 542 -15.86 20.70 5.45
C ASP A 542 -16.11 20.89 3.96
N GLU A 543 -17.06 21.74 3.62
CA GLU A 543 -17.32 22.11 2.22
C GLU A 543 -16.22 23.00 1.64
N VAL A 544 -15.16 22.40 1.13
CA VAL A 544 -14.33 23.06 0.14
C VAL A 544 -14.81 22.64 -1.25
N THR A 545 -15.84 23.30 -1.74
CA THR A 545 -16.30 23.14 -3.11
C THR A 545 -15.48 24.05 -4.02
N MET A 546 -14.67 23.46 -4.91
CA MET A 546 -13.95 24.19 -5.95
C MET A 546 -14.47 23.78 -7.33
N SER A 547 -14.66 24.76 -8.20
CA SER A 547 -14.93 24.49 -9.61
C SER A 547 -13.64 24.05 -10.34
N LEU A 548 -13.79 23.35 -11.46
CA LEU A 548 -12.64 23.00 -12.32
C LEU A 548 -11.86 24.25 -12.76
N GLY A 549 -12.55 25.36 -13.01
CA GLY A 549 -11.91 26.63 -13.36
C GLY A 549 -11.05 27.19 -12.24
N GLU A 550 -11.54 27.13 -11.01
CA GLU A 550 -10.76 27.53 -9.82
C GLU A 550 -9.56 26.62 -9.60
N MET A 551 -9.75 25.29 -9.70
CA MET A 551 -8.65 24.33 -9.58
C MET A 551 -7.58 24.54 -10.66
N ALA A 552 -7.99 24.76 -11.93
CA ALA A 552 -7.07 25.01 -13.03
C ALA A 552 -6.28 26.32 -12.89
N SER A 553 -6.74 27.25 -12.07
CA SER A 553 -6.09 28.55 -11.83
C SER A 553 -5.17 28.54 -10.61
N GLN A 554 -5.10 27.46 -9.85
CA GLN A 554 -4.19 27.36 -8.71
C GLN A 554 -2.72 27.35 -9.18
N PRO A 555 -1.82 28.02 -8.48
CA PRO A 555 -0.39 27.90 -8.77
C PRO A 555 0.07 26.46 -8.52
N ALA A 556 0.92 25.97 -9.42
CA ALA A 556 1.52 24.65 -9.36
C ALA A 556 2.38 24.46 -8.11
#